data_436581d113d8089477fe44ddecb8b608
#
_entry.id   436581d113d8089477fe44ddecb8b608
#
_cell.length_a   1.000
_cell.length_b   1.000
_cell.length_c   1.000
_cell.angle_alpha   90.00
_cell.angle_beta   90.00
_cell.angle_gamma   90.00
#
_symmetry.space_group_name_H-M   'P 1'
#
loop_
_entity.id
_entity.type
_entity.pdbx_description
1 polymer ?
#
loop_
_entity_poly.entity_id
_entity_poly.type
_entity_poly.pdbx_seq_one_letter_code
_entity_poly.pdbx_strand_id
1 'polypeptide(L)'
;MKYSVSNGVTLATIIVSTALILILILSVGFYDLKDNQQNFNTTTTAIAAAALAVMDTDYPESAPLPSKGPVIKHPNLKAEVVFKGLSYPTGMAFLDQDDILVIEKHTGIVRRIVNGTMLQKPLLDVNVATQGHRGMLGIAVSNISSSSLDREISNNNTTQISNPNTTKYVFLYYTAATTVDGEDITEGKQPLGNVVYRYEFANDKLVNPKLLLELPATPGSIGNGGKILVGPHDDNVYVTIGGIGINGHQTKAQNIQNGKDPDGTSGILVITQDGKEAIKGSSILGSNKDTINKYYAYGIWNSFGIDFDPVTEKLWDTENGVVFGDEINLIEPGFNSGWNKIDGIWLRGYAINETESHRLAPNNTDNLLVDFDGKGKYSLPEFTWFDDVGPTAIKFLSSD
;
A
#
# COMPACT_ATOMS: atom_id res chain seq x y z
N MET A 1 -40.89 -20.27 -3.19
CA MET A 1 -40.68 -19.05 -2.39
C MET A 1 -40.12 -18.00 -3.34
N LYS A 2 -40.91 -16.98 -3.64
CA LYS A 2 -40.46 -15.87 -4.55
C LYS A 2 -39.73 -14.83 -3.69
N TYR A 3 -38.50 -14.55 -3.98
CA TYR A 3 -37.79 -13.40 -3.41
C TYR A 3 -38.11 -12.16 -4.24
N SER A 4 -38.62 -11.14 -3.60
CA SER A 4 -38.84 -9.81 -4.14
C SER A 4 -37.49 -9.09 -4.10
N VAL A 5 -36.95 -8.73 -5.27
CA VAL A 5 -35.75 -7.85 -5.42
C VAL A 5 -36.26 -6.42 -5.23
N SER A 6 -35.65 -5.68 -4.30
CA SER A 6 -36.02 -4.31 -3.99
C SER A 6 -35.71 -3.36 -5.17
N ASN A 7 -36.62 -2.43 -5.44
CA ASN A 7 -36.58 -1.48 -6.55
C ASN A 7 -35.35 -0.53 -6.57
N GLY A 8 -34.47 -0.56 -5.58
CA GLY A 8 -33.28 0.28 -5.52
C GLY A 8 -32.16 -0.15 -6.48
N VAL A 9 -31.98 -1.47 -6.66
CA VAL A 9 -30.92 -2.01 -7.53
C VAL A 9 -31.23 -1.72 -9.03
N THR A 10 -32.50 -1.74 -9.40
CA THR A 10 -32.95 -1.50 -10.78
C THR A 10 -32.71 -0.04 -11.23
N LEU A 11 -32.81 0.92 -10.31
CA LEU A 11 -32.61 2.34 -10.63
C LEU A 11 -31.12 2.67 -10.81
N ALA A 12 -30.26 2.12 -10.00
CA ALA A 12 -28.81 2.30 -10.12
C ALA A 12 -28.26 1.67 -11.42
N THR A 13 -28.73 0.47 -11.76
CA THR A 13 -28.33 -0.21 -13.02
C THR A 13 -28.82 0.53 -14.28
N ILE A 14 -30.00 1.16 -14.23
CA ILE A 14 -30.52 1.98 -15.35
C ILE A 14 -29.76 3.30 -15.49
N ILE A 15 -29.34 3.94 -14.40
CA ILE A 15 -28.55 5.18 -14.44
C ILE A 15 -27.15 4.91 -14.97
N VAL A 16 -26.50 3.84 -14.58
CA VAL A 16 -25.18 3.45 -15.08
C VAL A 16 -25.24 3.07 -16.57
N SER A 17 -26.26 2.33 -17.00
CA SER A 17 -26.41 1.95 -18.42
C SER A 17 -26.77 3.15 -19.31
N THR A 18 -27.55 4.11 -18.84
CA THR A 18 -27.86 5.34 -19.61
C THR A 18 -26.65 6.28 -19.71
N ALA A 19 -25.82 6.38 -18.65
CA ALA A 19 -24.57 7.13 -18.71
C ALA A 19 -23.57 6.51 -19.71
N LEU A 20 -23.43 5.18 -19.72
CA LEU A 20 -22.61 4.46 -20.70
C LEU A 20 -23.10 4.61 -22.15
N ILE A 21 -24.41 4.58 -22.38
CA ILE A 21 -25.00 4.78 -23.71
C ILE A 21 -24.80 6.23 -24.19
N LEU A 22 -24.90 7.22 -23.30
CA LEU A 22 -24.62 8.62 -23.63
C LEU A 22 -23.14 8.84 -23.99
N ILE A 23 -22.22 8.18 -23.29
CA ILE A 23 -20.79 8.20 -23.58
C ILE A 23 -20.50 7.54 -24.94
N LEU A 24 -21.16 6.43 -25.27
CA LEU A 24 -21.03 5.77 -26.60
C LEU A 24 -21.56 6.64 -27.73
N ILE A 25 -22.70 7.32 -27.56
CA ILE A 25 -23.29 8.21 -28.58
C ILE A 25 -22.42 9.43 -28.82
N LEU A 26 -21.78 9.98 -27.75
CA LEU A 26 -20.85 11.08 -27.91
C LEU A 26 -19.53 10.65 -28.58
N SER A 27 -19.06 9.43 -28.36
CA SER A 27 -17.83 8.91 -28.98
C SER A 27 -18.00 8.60 -30.49
N VAL A 28 -19.19 8.21 -30.93
CA VAL A 28 -19.48 7.91 -32.37
C VAL A 28 -19.70 9.20 -33.18
N GLY A 29 -20.14 10.30 -32.51
CA GLY A 29 -20.37 11.61 -33.19
C GLY A 29 -19.09 12.38 -33.54
N PHE A 30 -17.92 11.97 -33.07
CA PHE A 30 -16.65 12.69 -33.25
C PHE A 30 -15.67 12.04 -34.24
N TYR A 31 -16.07 11.05 -35.01
CA TYR A 31 -15.18 10.37 -35.95
C TYR A 31 -14.86 11.17 -37.22
N ASP A 32 -15.34 12.41 -37.37
CA ASP A 32 -15.20 13.19 -38.59
C ASP A 32 -14.47 14.53 -38.46
N LEU A 33 -13.54 14.68 -37.49
CA LEU A 33 -12.69 15.86 -37.39
C LEU A 33 -11.21 15.46 -37.22
N LYS A 34 -10.53 15.31 -38.34
CA LYS A 34 -9.05 15.40 -38.39
C LYS A 34 -8.67 16.84 -38.07
N ASP A 35 -8.27 17.10 -36.83
CA ASP A 35 -7.43 18.19 -36.31
C ASP A 35 -7.87 18.60 -34.90
N ASN A 36 -7.46 17.83 -33.89
CA ASN A 36 -7.27 18.38 -32.54
C ASN A 36 -6.83 17.29 -31.53
N GLN A 37 -5.57 16.92 -31.57
CA GLN A 37 -4.99 16.05 -30.52
C GLN A 37 -4.99 16.70 -29.12
N GLN A 38 -5.08 18.02 -29.00
CA GLN A 38 -5.12 18.69 -27.70
C GLN A 38 -6.49 18.58 -27.00
N ASN A 39 -7.58 18.55 -27.73
CA ASN A 39 -8.92 18.43 -27.11
C ASN A 39 -9.27 17.00 -26.67
N PHE A 40 -8.66 15.98 -27.30
CA PHE A 40 -8.90 14.58 -26.93
C PHE A 40 -8.31 14.26 -25.54
N ASN A 41 -7.14 14.79 -25.23
CA ASN A 41 -6.49 14.59 -23.92
C ASN A 41 -7.26 15.27 -22.78
N THR A 42 -7.82 16.45 -23.01
CA THR A 42 -8.60 17.18 -21.98
C THR A 42 -9.93 16.49 -21.68
N THR A 43 -10.60 15.96 -22.69
CA THR A 43 -11.89 15.28 -22.51
C THR A 43 -11.73 13.93 -21.82
N THR A 44 -10.69 13.17 -22.17
CA THR A 44 -10.39 11.88 -21.51
C THR A 44 -9.96 12.07 -20.07
N THR A 45 -9.20 13.12 -19.77
CA THR A 45 -8.80 13.47 -18.41
C THR A 45 -10.01 13.92 -17.58
N ALA A 46 -10.94 14.69 -18.14
CA ALA A 46 -12.15 15.13 -17.47
C ALA A 46 -13.12 13.96 -17.17
N ILE A 47 -13.26 13.00 -18.09
CA ILE A 47 -14.08 11.80 -17.89
C ILE A 47 -13.45 10.87 -16.83
N ALA A 48 -12.14 10.71 -16.85
CA ALA A 48 -11.43 9.95 -15.81
C ALA A 48 -11.54 10.63 -14.44
N ALA A 49 -11.41 11.96 -14.37
CA ALA A 49 -11.60 12.74 -13.15
C ALA A 49 -13.05 12.67 -12.63
N ALA A 50 -14.04 12.71 -13.54
CA ALA A 50 -15.45 12.57 -13.15
C ALA A 50 -15.78 11.14 -12.68
N ALA A 51 -15.20 10.10 -13.27
CA ALA A 51 -15.34 8.73 -12.81
C ALA A 51 -14.67 8.52 -11.44
N LEU A 52 -13.50 9.13 -11.20
CA LEU A 52 -12.85 9.12 -9.89
C LEU A 52 -13.68 9.89 -8.84
N ALA A 53 -14.24 11.05 -9.18
CA ALA A 53 -15.07 11.84 -8.27
C ALA A 53 -16.35 11.08 -7.85
N VAL A 54 -16.91 10.24 -8.73
CA VAL A 54 -18.07 9.39 -8.39
C VAL A 54 -17.66 8.23 -7.48
N MET A 55 -16.43 7.74 -7.56
CA MET A 55 -15.92 6.70 -6.64
C MET A 55 -15.55 7.23 -5.25
N ASP A 56 -15.33 8.55 -5.12
CA ASP A 56 -14.86 9.16 -3.86
C ASP A 56 -16.00 9.72 -2.97
N THR A 57 -17.25 9.75 -3.45
CA THR A 57 -18.35 10.43 -2.74
C THR A 57 -19.27 9.54 -1.93
N ASP A 58 -19.21 8.21 -2.05
CA ASP A 58 -20.16 7.32 -1.39
C ASP A 58 -19.48 6.12 -0.70
N TYR A 59 -18.51 6.36 0.19
CA TYR A 59 -18.35 5.43 1.30
C TYR A 59 -19.42 5.78 2.33
N PRO A 60 -20.45 4.93 2.52
CA PRO A 60 -21.45 5.21 3.53
C PRO A 60 -20.75 5.28 4.88
N GLU A 61 -20.94 6.41 5.55
CA GLU A 61 -20.57 6.60 6.93
C GLU A 61 -21.05 5.37 7.71
N SER A 62 -20.11 4.48 8.08
CA SER A 62 -20.29 3.24 8.80
C SER A 62 -21.50 2.38 8.35
N ALA A 63 -21.26 1.45 7.43
CA ALA A 63 -22.19 0.31 7.31
C ALA A 63 -22.36 -0.30 8.72
N PRO A 64 -23.61 -0.50 9.20
CA PRO A 64 -23.80 -1.09 10.52
C PRO A 64 -23.09 -2.43 10.56
N LEU A 65 -22.20 -2.60 11.55
CA LEU A 65 -21.51 -3.88 11.76
C LEU A 65 -22.57 -4.99 11.74
N PRO A 66 -22.30 -6.13 11.06
CA PRO A 66 -23.22 -7.26 11.08
C PRO A 66 -23.64 -7.53 12.52
N SER A 67 -24.91 -7.70 12.77
CA SER A 67 -25.47 -7.97 14.12
C SER A 67 -24.88 -9.24 14.74
N LYS A 68 -24.28 -10.09 13.92
CA LYS A 68 -23.44 -11.23 14.32
C LYS A 68 -22.05 -10.95 13.79
N GLY A 69 -21.04 -10.98 14.67
CA GLY A 69 -19.63 -10.81 14.31
C GLY A 69 -19.17 -11.78 13.20
N PRO A 70 -17.92 -11.68 12.75
CA PRO A 70 -17.39 -12.52 11.67
C PRO A 70 -17.56 -14.00 12.00
N VAL A 71 -18.03 -14.79 11.03
CA VAL A 71 -18.16 -16.24 11.17
C VAL A 71 -16.82 -16.88 10.87
N ILE A 72 -16.20 -17.46 11.89
CA ILE A 72 -14.96 -18.22 11.75
C ILE A 72 -15.32 -19.68 11.45
N LYS A 73 -14.91 -20.19 10.30
CA LYS A 73 -15.17 -21.59 9.90
C LYS A 73 -14.15 -22.57 10.50
N HIS A 74 -12.95 -22.11 10.84
CA HIS A 74 -11.92 -22.96 11.40
C HIS A 74 -12.21 -23.28 12.87
N PRO A 75 -12.21 -24.58 13.29
CA PRO A 75 -12.66 -24.99 14.61
C PRO A 75 -11.78 -24.48 15.76
N ASN A 76 -10.50 -24.22 15.51
CA ASN A 76 -9.53 -23.79 16.52
C ASN A 76 -9.32 -22.26 16.56
N LEU A 77 -10.09 -21.50 15.77
CA LEU A 77 -9.99 -20.04 15.72
C LEU A 77 -11.27 -19.41 16.26
N LYS A 78 -11.12 -18.28 16.97
CA LYS A 78 -12.19 -17.46 17.51
C LYS A 78 -11.94 -15.98 17.18
N ALA A 79 -13.01 -15.26 16.84
CA ALA A 79 -12.96 -13.81 16.72
C ALA A 79 -13.61 -13.19 17.97
N GLU A 80 -12.89 -12.26 18.57
CA GLU A 80 -13.36 -11.47 19.72
C GLU A 80 -13.23 -9.98 19.42
N VAL A 81 -14.23 -9.20 19.86
CA VAL A 81 -14.16 -7.74 19.76
C VAL A 81 -13.33 -7.21 20.93
N VAL A 82 -12.14 -6.70 20.64
CA VAL A 82 -11.25 -6.11 21.65
C VAL A 82 -11.65 -4.66 21.95
N PHE A 83 -11.97 -3.87 20.91
CA PHE A 83 -12.33 -2.46 21.07
C PHE A 83 -13.29 -2.00 19.96
N LYS A 84 -14.10 -0.97 20.24
CA LYS A 84 -15.03 -0.32 19.29
C LYS A 84 -14.90 1.20 19.37
N GLY A 85 -15.29 1.91 18.28
CA GLY A 85 -15.32 3.38 18.27
C GLY A 85 -14.04 4.04 17.75
N LEU A 86 -13.23 3.29 16.96
CA LEU A 86 -12.13 3.84 16.20
C LEU A 86 -12.63 4.51 14.92
N SER A 87 -11.96 5.57 14.47
CA SER A 87 -12.27 6.29 13.25
C SER A 87 -11.37 5.81 12.10
N TYR A 88 -11.93 5.08 11.13
CA TYR A 88 -11.19 4.57 9.96
C TYR A 88 -9.83 3.94 10.29
N PRO A 89 -9.78 2.88 11.13
CA PRO A 89 -8.51 2.24 11.48
C PRO A 89 -7.93 1.51 10.27
N THR A 90 -6.65 1.74 9.95
CA THR A 90 -5.94 1.15 8.80
C THR A 90 -4.79 0.23 9.18
N GLY A 91 -4.34 0.28 10.42
CA GLY A 91 -3.26 -0.56 10.90
C GLY A 91 -3.19 -0.61 12.41
N MET A 92 -2.57 -1.66 12.90
CA MET A 92 -2.26 -1.83 14.31
C MET A 92 -0.91 -2.50 14.50
N ALA A 93 -0.30 -2.24 15.65
CA ALA A 93 0.93 -2.89 16.09
C ALA A 93 0.88 -3.16 17.59
N PHE A 94 1.51 -4.22 18.04
CA PHE A 94 1.53 -4.60 19.44
C PHE A 94 2.81 -4.06 20.11
N LEU A 95 2.63 -3.33 21.21
CA LEU A 95 3.72 -3.01 22.13
C LEU A 95 3.97 -4.16 23.10
N ASP A 96 2.91 -4.90 23.45
CA ASP A 96 2.89 -6.10 24.27
C ASP A 96 1.57 -6.84 24.04
N GLN A 97 1.36 -8.00 24.68
CA GLN A 97 0.20 -8.87 24.50
C GLN A 97 -1.15 -8.13 24.55
N ASP A 98 -1.36 -7.27 25.53
CA ASP A 98 -2.59 -6.49 25.72
C ASP A 98 -2.38 -4.99 25.57
N ASP A 99 -1.35 -4.58 24.83
CA ASP A 99 -0.96 -3.20 24.61
C ASP A 99 -0.83 -2.93 23.11
N ILE A 100 -1.85 -2.31 22.52
CA ILE A 100 -2.04 -2.20 21.08
C ILE A 100 -2.00 -0.73 20.68
N LEU A 101 -1.21 -0.42 19.65
CA LEU A 101 -1.27 0.83 18.92
C LEU A 101 -2.19 0.68 17.71
N VAL A 102 -3.06 1.65 17.48
CA VAL A 102 -3.94 1.72 16.32
C VAL A 102 -3.81 3.08 15.67
N ILE A 103 -3.74 3.09 14.34
CA ILE A 103 -3.69 4.32 13.54
C ILE A 103 -5.04 4.61 12.91
N GLU A 104 -5.45 5.87 12.91
CA GLU A 104 -6.68 6.36 12.30
C GLU A 104 -6.35 7.13 11.00
N LYS A 105 -6.88 6.65 9.87
CA LYS A 105 -6.52 7.07 8.50
C LYS A 105 -6.66 8.56 8.27
N HIS A 106 -7.83 9.12 8.62
CA HIS A 106 -8.22 10.47 8.23
C HIS A 106 -7.86 11.55 9.26
N THR A 107 -7.51 11.13 10.47
CA THR A 107 -7.20 12.06 11.57
C THR A 107 -5.72 12.13 11.91
N GLY A 108 -4.88 11.29 11.28
CA GLY A 108 -3.45 11.26 11.59
C GLY A 108 -3.11 10.86 13.03
N ILE A 109 -4.06 10.26 13.74
CA ILE A 109 -3.95 9.97 15.17
C ILE A 109 -3.42 8.54 15.38
N VAL A 110 -2.50 8.42 16.36
CA VAL A 110 -2.07 7.13 16.92
C VAL A 110 -2.72 6.94 18.29
N ARG A 111 -3.62 5.97 18.37
CA ARG A 111 -4.30 5.55 19.61
C ARG A 111 -3.53 4.43 20.30
N ARG A 112 -3.66 4.35 21.63
CA ARG A 112 -3.17 3.22 22.41
C ARG A 112 -4.31 2.60 23.20
N ILE A 113 -4.42 1.28 23.14
CA ILE A 113 -5.42 0.47 23.83
C ILE A 113 -4.68 -0.50 24.74
N VAL A 114 -4.90 -0.39 26.03
CA VAL A 114 -4.28 -1.23 27.04
C VAL A 114 -5.35 -2.00 27.78
N ASN A 115 -5.26 -3.33 27.81
CA ASN A 115 -6.27 -4.21 28.43
C ASN A 115 -7.70 -3.87 27.98
N GLY A 116 -7.90 -3.67 26.69
CA GLY A 116 -9.21 -3.34 26.09
C GLY A 116 -9.71 -1.91 26.39
N THR A 117 -8.89 -1.06 27.00
CA THR A 117 -9.25 0.34 27.31
C THR A 117 -8.39 1.31 26.53
N MET A 118 -9.04 2.18 25.74
CA MET A 118 -8.33 3.23 24.99
C MET A 118 -7.90 4.36 25.92
N LEU A 119 -6.63 4.77 25.80
CA LEU A 119 -6.13 5.92 26.52
C LEU A 119 -6.81 7.21 26.01
N GLN A 120 -7.15 8.10 26.94
CA GLN A 120 -7.88 9.32 26.65
C GLN A 120 -7.11 10.28 25.72
N LYS A 121 -5.79 10.34 25.86
CA LYS A 121 -4.94 11.17 25.01
C LYS A 121 -4.28 10.30 23.94
N PRO A 122 -4.26 10.75 22.67
CA PRO A 122 -3.48 10.07 21.65
C PRO A 122 -1.99 10.14 21.96
N LEU A 123 -1.23 9.17 21.44
CA LEU A 123 0.23 9.18 21.53
C LEU A 123 0.86 10.18 20.56
N LEU A 124 0.18 10.40 19.42
CA LEU A 124 0.60 11.30 18.36
C LEU A 124 -0.64 11.79 17.61
N ASP A 125 -0.54 13.00 17.07
CA ASP A 125 -1.50 13.63 16.18
C ASP A 125 -0.70 14.43 15.14
N VAL A 126 -0.82 14.08 13.85
CA VAL A 126 -0.11 14.72 12.73
C VAL A 126 -1.08 15.03 11.60
N ASN A 127 -0.86 16.11 10.89
CA ASN A 127 -1.71 16.47 9.75
C ASN A 127 -1.50 15.51 8.58
N VAL A 128 -2.59 14.94 8.05
CA VAL A 128 -2.59 13.98 6.95
C VAL A 128 -3.43 14.46 5.77
N ALA A 129 -2.93 14.22 4.57
CA ALA A 129 -3.71 14.31 3.34
C ALA A 129 -4.57 13.04 3.21
N THR A 130 -5.85 13.15 2.87
CA THR A 130 -6.82 12.05 3.05
C THR A 130 -7.59 11.65 1.79
N GLN A 131 -7.40 12.33 0.68
CA GLN A 131 -8.10 12.03 -0.56
C GLN A 131 -7.78 10.61 -1.05
N GLY A 132 -8.81 9.83 -1.36
CA GLY A 132 -8.69 8.46 -1.88
C GLY A 132 -7.90 7.53 -0.95
N HIS A 133 -6.81 6.96 -1.44
CA HIS A 133 -5.96 6.04 -0.69
C HIS A 133 -4.93 6.73 0.22
N ARG A 134 -4.95 8.06 0.33
CA ARG A 134 -4.07 8.83 1.21
C ARG A 134 -4.53 8.79 2.67
N GLY A 135 -3.64 9.12 3.59
CA GLY A 135 -3.91 9.15 5.02
C GLY A 135 -2.77 8.58 5.85
N MET A 136 -3.05 8.24 7.10
CA MET A 136 -2.14 7.44 7.93
C MET A 136 -2.37 5.96 7.62
N LEU A 137 -1.39 5.28 7.01
CA LEU A 137 -1.58 4.00 6.34
C LEU A 137 -0.81 2.84 6.96
N GLY A 138 0.33 3.09 7.58
CA GLY A 138 1.18 2.02 8.12
C GLY A 138 1.75 2.31 9.49
N ILE A 139 1.87 1.25 10.28
CA ILE A 139 2.51 1.25 11.59
C ILE A 139 3.28 -0.04 11.80
N ALA A 140 4.49 0.07 12.35
CA ALA A 140 5.27 -1.06 12.86
C ALA A 140 5.99 -0.67 14.16
N VAL A 141 6.32 -1.67 14.96
CA VAL A 141 7.06 -1.51 16.23
C VAL A 141 8.31 -2.36 16.18
N SER A 142 9.41 -1.82 16.67
CA SER A 142 10.65 -2.55 16.87
C SER A 142 11.18 -2.33 18.30
N ASN A 143 11.70 -3.39 18.87
CA ASN A 143 12.43 -3.34 20.12
C ASN A 143 13.93 -3.38 19.81
N ILE A 144 14.66 -2.28 20.04
CA ILE A 144 16.12 -2.31 19.95
C ILE A 144 16.68 -2.44 21.37
N SER A 145 17.41 -3.53 21.62
CA SER A 145 18.31 -3.57 22.75
C SER A 145 19.55 -2.74 22.39
N SER A 146 20.06 -1.95 23.34
CA SER A 146 21.29 -1.16 23.17
C SER A 146 22.52 -1.99 22.75
N SER A 147 22.45 -3.31 22.87
CA SER A 147 23.50 -4.25 22.41
C SER A 147 23.53 -4.45 20.87
N SER A 148 22.49 -4.06 20.14
CA SER A 148 22.50 -4.17 18.66
C SER A 148 23.22 -3.02 17.98
N LEU A 149 23.33 -1.85 18.63
CA LEU A 149 24.15 -0.72 18.16
C LEU A 149 25.65 -0.96 18.38
N ASP A 150 26.03 -1.81 19.36
CA ASP A 150 27.41 -2.10 19.73
C ASP A 150 27.98 -3.37 19.05
N ARG A 151 27.22 -4.08 18.20
CA ARG A 151 27.71 -5.26 17.48
C ARG A 151 28.82 -4.96 16.47
N GLU A 152 29.05 -3.72 16.12
CA GLU A 152 30.23 -3.33 15.29
C GLU A 152 31.54 -3.23 16.08
N ILE A 153 31.55 -3.33 17.42
CA ILE A 153 32.76 -3.00 18.21
C ILE A 153 33.28 -4.12 19.10
N SER A 154 32.61 -5.26 19.29
CA SER A 154 33.11 -6.26 20.25
C SER A 154 33.10 -7.70 19.74
N ASN A 155 34.22 -8.13 19.20
CA ASN A 155 34.69 -9.51 19.32
C ASN A 155 35.26 -9.67 20.74
N ASN A 156 34.46 -10.12 21.72
CA ASN A 156 34.93 -10.90 22.85
C ASN A 156 33.80 -11.17 23.85
N ASN A 157 33.68 -12.45 24.19
CA ASN A 157 32.90 -13.06 25.28
C ASN A 157 32.50 -12.13 26.41
N THR A 158 31.21 -11.91 26.65
CA THR A 158 30.72 -11.68 28.00
C THR A 158 29.20 -11.96 28.11
N THR A 159 28.87 -12.56 29.23
CA THR A 159 27.61 -12.93 29.86
C THR A 159 26.44 -11.96 29.60
N GLN A 160 25.27 -12.50 29.31
CA GLN A 160 23.99 -11.80 29.23
C GLN A 160 23.74 -10.96 30.52
N ILE A 161 23.93 -9.66 30.42
CA ILE A 161 23.39 -8.70 31.41
C ILE A 161 22.15 -8.11 30.70
N SER A 162 20.97 -8.39 31.24
CA SER A 162 19.72 -7.74 30.84
C SER A 162 19.87 -6.23 31.08
N ASN A 163 20.08 -5.46 30.00
CA ASN A 163 20.23 -4.02 30.08
C ASN A 163 18.82 -3.40 30.12
N PRO A 164 18.48 -2.57 31.14
CA PRO A 164 17.13 -2.04 31.31
C PRO A 164 16.73 -0.92 30.33
N ASN A 165 17.57 -0.59 29.35
CA ASN A 165 17.30 0.47 28.36
C ASN A 165 17.01 -0.11 26.97
N THR A 166 15.89 -0.83 26.83
CA THR A 166 15.38 -1.19 25.52
C THR A 166 14.51 -0.03 25.02
N THR A 167 14.98 0.69 24.01
CA THR A 167 14.17 1.73 23.37
C THR A 167 13.21 1.05 22.38
N LYS A 168 11.92 1.29 22.56
CA LYS A 168 10.90 0.88 21.57
C LYS A 168 10.78 1.96 20.51
N TYR A 169 10.91 1.57 19.24
CA TYR A 169 10.67 2.45 18.10
C TYR A 169 9.33 2.15 17.47
N VAL A 170 8.63 3.20 17.04
CA VAL A 170 7.39 3.13 16.27
C VAL A 170 7.63 3.80 14.93
N PHE A 171 7.38 3.06 13.87
CA PHE A 171 7.47 3.51 12.49
C PHE A 171 6.08 3.82 11.97
N LEU A 172 5.92 4.96 11.34
CA LEU A 172 4.66 5.41 10.75
C LEU A 172 4.85 5.78 9.29
N TYR A 173 3.94 5.32 8.44
CA TYR A 173 3.80 5.76 7.07
C TYR A 173 2.50 6.55 6.93
N TYR A 174 2.60 7.76 6.39
CA TYR A 174 1.43 8.58 6.11
C TYR A 174 1.67 9.57 4.96
N THR A 175 0.57 10.01 4.33
CA THR A 175 0.62 11.10 3.37
C THR A 175 0.50 12.41 4.13
N ALA A 176 1.54 13.24 4.11
CA ALA A 176 1.63 14.45 4.92
C ALA A 176 0.84 15.62 4.30
N ALA A 177 0.18 16.39 5.16
CA ALA A 177 -0.43 17.69 4.87
C ALA A 177 0.25 18.80 5.68
N THR A 178 0.10 20.07 5.24
CA THR A 178 0.82 21.18 5.87
C THR A 178 0.15 21.70 7.13
N THR A 179 -1.15 21.92 7.10
CA THR A 179 -1.85 22.70 8.12
C THR A 179 -3.00 21.98 8.81
N VAL A 180 -3.78 21.20 8.07
CA VAL A 180 -4.97 20.50 8.57
C VAL A 180 -5.15 19.18 7.86
N ASP A 181 -5.87 18.25 8.51
CA ASP A 181 -6.28 17.00 7.89
C ASP A 181 -7.16 17.25 6.66
N GLY A 182 -6.92 16.45 5.62
CA GLY A 182 -7.72 16.50 4.40
C GLY A 182 -7.57 17.78 3.58
N GLU A 183 -6.53 18.59 3.78
CA GLU A 183 -6.35 19.81 2.98
C GLU A 183 -6.19 19.55 1.48
N ASP A 184 -5.74 18.32 1.10
CA ASP A 184 -5.60 17.88 -0.29
C ASP A 184 -6.93 17.67 -1.02
N ILE A 185 -8.07 17.64 -0.31
CA ILE A 185 -9.41 17.62 -0.89
C ILE A 185 -9.81 19.03 -1.41
N THR A 186 -9.18 20.08 -0.88
CA THR A 186 -9.44 21.45 -1.29
C THR A 186 -8.78 21.74 -2.63
N GLU A 187 -9.50 22.34 -3.56
CA GLU A 187 -9.00 22.70 -4.88
C GLU A 187 -7.69 23.51 -4.79
N GLY A 188 -6.70 23.12 -5.60
CA GLY A 188 -5.37 23.74 -5.64
C GLY A 188 -4.43 23.35 -4.49
N LYS A 189 -4.88 22.52 -3.53
CA LYS A 189 -4.02 21.96 -2.50
C LYS A 189 -3.48 20.60 -2.93
N GLN A 190 -2.25 20.35 -2.57
CA GLN A 190 -1.56 19.09 -2.84
C GLN A 190 -0.92 18.57 -1.57
N PRO A 191 -0.81 17.23 -1.39
CA PRO A 191 -0.06 16.66 -0.27
C PRO A 191 1.43 17.04 -0.37
N LEU A 192 2.11 17.04 0.77
CA LEU A 192 3.56 17.27 0.82
C LEU A 192 4.34 16.09 0.27
N GLY A 193 3.87 14.87 0.53
CA GLY A 193 4.51 13.62 0.12
C GLY A 193 4.02 12.46 0.98
N ASN A 194 4.36 11.25 0.57
CA ASN A 194 4.27 10.07 1.43
C ASN A 194 5.56 10.01 2.25
N VAL A 195 5.44 9.91 3.57
CA VAL A 195 6.59 9.97 4.48
C VAL A 195 6.64 8.77 5.40
N VAL A 196 7.86 8.33 5.71
CA VAL A 196 8.11 7.34 6.75
C VAL A 196 8.89 8.01 7.87
N TYR A 197 8.30 8.03 9.06
CA TYR A 197 8.94 8.51 10.28
C TYR A 197 9.19 7.38 11.26
N ARG A 198 10.30 7.44 11.97
CA ARG A 198 10.56 6.71 13.20
C ARG A 198 10.37 7.62 14.39
N TYR A 199 9.67 7.13 15.40
CA TYR A 199 9.51 7.77 16.70
C TYR A 199 10.06 6.87 17.80
N GLU A 200 10.47 7.48 18.91
CA GLU A 200 10.73 6.76 20.16
C GLU A 200 9.45 6.73 21.00
N PHE A 201 9.11 5.56 21.52
CA PHE A 201 8.01 5.43 22.47
C PHE A 201 8.53 5.68 23.87
N ALA A 202 8.12 6.79 24.48
CA ALA A 202 8.54 7.16 25.85
C ALA A 202 7.42 7.92 26.57
N ASN A 203 7.17 7.56 27.84
CA ASN A 203 6.21 8.24 28.71
C ASN A 203 4.81 8.41 28.05
N ASP A 204 4.28 7.35 27.48
CA ASP A 204 2.99 7.33 26.77
C ASP A 204 2.88 8.37 25.65
N LYS A 205 3.99 8.61 24.95
CA LYS A 205 4.06 9.50 23.78
C LYS A 205 5.01 8.95 22.74
N LEU A 206 4.78 9.36 21.50
CA LEU A 206 5.73 9.22 20.42
C LEU A 206 6.54 10.51 20.32
N VAL A 207 7.84 10.41 20.58
CA VAL A 207 8.77 11.54 20.67
C VAL A 207 9.94 11.36 19.70
N ASN A 208 10.80 12.38 19.59
CA ASN A 208 12.03 12.35 18.79
C ASN A 208 11.81 11.87 17.35
N PRO A 209 10.91 12.54 16.55
CA PRO A 209 10.65 12.17 15.19
C PRO A 209 11.92 12.19 14.34
N LYS A 210 12.14 11.13 13.57
CA LYS A 210 13.20 11.05 12.57
C LYS A 210 12.59 10.67 11.24
N LEU A 211 12.73 11.55 10.24
CA LEU A 211 12.33 11.26 8.86
C LEU A 211 13.29 10.20 8.28
N LEU A 212 12.75 9.11 7.79
CA LEU A 212 13.51 8.01 7.17
C LEU A 212 13.39 8.00 5.65
N LEU A 213 12.17 8.22 5.14
CA LEU A 213 11.88 8.30 3.71
C LEU A 213 10.92 9.46 3.42
N GLU A 214 11.16 10.12 2.30
CA GLU A 214 10.26 11.05 1.66
C GLU A 214 10.00 10.54 0.23
N LEU A 215 8.75 10.22 -0.06
CA LEU A 215 8.32 9.54 -1.27
C LEU A 215 7.24 10.37 -1.98
N PRO A 216 7.08 10.23 -3.30
CA PRO A 216 6.04 10.93 -4.03
C PRO A 216 4.63 10.62 -3.49
N ALA A 217 3.73 11.61 -3.56
CA ALA A 217 2.30 11.47 -3.29
C ALA A 217 1.42 11.93 -4.46
N THR A 218 2.00 12.51 -5.49
CA THR A 218 1.35 12.96 -6.72
C THR A 218 1.81 12.08 -7.89
N PRO A 219 1.11 11.99 -9.03
CA PRO A 219 -0.01 12.85 -9.44
C PRO A 219 -1.40 12.40 -8.97
N GLY A 220 -1.56 11.25 -8.33
CA GLY A 220 -2.87 10.70 -8.01
C GLY A 220 -3.08 10.40 -6.53
N SER A 221 -4.36 10.25 -6.15
CA SER A 221 -4.79 9.92 -4.78
C SER A 221 -4.87 8.41 -4.50
N ILE A 222 -4.63 7.57 -5.51
CA ILE A 222 -4.72 6.11 -5.43
C ILE A 222 -3.36 5.46 -5.60
N GLY A 223 -3.22 4.19 -5.19
CA GLY A 223 -1.98 3.43 -5.31
C GLY A 223 -0.88 3.93 -4.36
N ASN A 224 -1.22 4.30 -3.13
CA ASN A 224 -0.23 4.82 -2.17
C ASN A 224 0.49 3.72 -1.38
N GLY A 225 0.02 2.47 -1.41
CA GLY A 225 0.59 1.40 -0.59
C GLY A 225 0.50 1.71 0.90
N GLY A 226 1.64 1.75 1.58
CA GLY A 226 1.77 2.31 2.93
C GLY A 226 1.91 1.30 4.04
N LYS A 227 2.06 0.01 3.77
CA LYS A 227 2.38 -0.95 4.83
C LYS A 227 3.85 -0.86 5.23
N ILE A 228 4.08 -1.01 6.52
CA ILE A 228 5.42 -1.08 7.12
C ILE A 228 5.54 -2.38 7.90
N LEU A 229 6.69 -3.02 7.75
CA LEU A 229 7.06 -4.21 8.51
C LEU A 229 8.52 -4.09 8.96
N VAL A 230 8.81 -4.47 10.19
CA VAL A 230 10.19 -4.68 10.63
C VAL A 230 10.53 -6.14 10.43
N GLY A 231 11.59 -6.42 9.66
CA GLY A 231 12.03 -7.77 9.37
C GLY A 231 12.44 -8.50 10.64
N PRO A 232 11.94 -9.72 10.89
CA PRO A 232 12.18 -10.44 12.15
C PRO A 232 13.61 -10.93 12.31
N HIS A 233 14.38 -11.03 11.21
CA HIS A 233 15.73 -11.59 11.21
C HIS A 233 16.84 -10.58 10.95
N ASP A 234 16.52 -9.47 10.29
CA ASP A 234 17.50 -8.47 9.85
C ASP A 234 17.28 -7.09 10.46
N ASP A 235 16.19 -6.91 11.23
CA ASP A 235 15.79 -5.65 11.84
C ASP A 235 15.59 -4.48 10.85
N ASN A 236 15.56 -4.76 9.53
CA ASN A 236 15.31 -3.75 8.52
C ASN A 236 13.84 -3.38 8.44
N VAL A 237 13.58 -2.20 7.92
CA VAL A 237 12.22 -1.68 7.71
C VAL A 237 11.84 -1.86 6.25
N TYR A 238 10.81 -2.64 6.01
CA TYR A 238 10.20 -2.88 4.70
C TYR A 238 8.98 -1.97 4.55
N VAL A 239 8.89 -1.28 3.43
CA VAL A 239 7.85 -0.27 3.18
C VAL A 239 7.26 -0.49 1.80
N THR A 240 5.94 -0.67 1.72
CA THR A 240 5.25 -0.74 0.44
C THR A 240 4.86 0.65 -0.05
N ILE A 241 5.02 0.89 -1.34
CA ILE A 241 4.49 2.05 -2.02
C ILE A 241 4.00 1.65 -3.40
N GLY A 242 2.82 2.12 -3.77
CA GLY A 242 2.23 1.79 -5.05
C GLY A 242 2.64 2.70 -6.19
N GLY A 243 1.96 2.54 -7.32
CA GLY A 243 2.27 3.25 -8.57
C GLY A 243 1.87 4.72 -8.60
N ILE A 244 1.11 5.21 -7.63
CA ILE A 244 0.62 6.58 -7.48
C ILE A 244 -0.11 7.09 -8.72
N GLY A 245 -1.45 6.94 -8.71
CA GLY A 245 -2.31 7.32 -9.82
C GLY A 245 -2.35 6.31 -10.97
N ILE A 246 -3.47 6.23 -11.66
CA ILE A 246 -3.76 5.21 -12.70
C ILE A 246 -2.67 5.11 -13.77
N ASN A 247 -2.08 6.23 -14.17
CA ASN A 247 -0.99 6.27 -15.14
C ASN A 247 0.40 6.17 -14.49
N GLY A 248 0.48 6.20 -13.17
CA GLY A 248 1.72 6.17 -12.42
C GLY A 248 2.69 7.29 -12.76
N HIS A 249 3.92 7.13 -12.36
CA HIS A 249 5.03 8.09 -12.57
C HIS A 249 5.81 7.86 -13.86
N GLN A 250 5.45 6.83 -14.65
CA GLN A 250 6.12 6.47 -15.90
C GLN A 250 7.62 6.18 -15.70
N THR A 251 7.95 5.45 -14.66
CA THR A 251 9.32 5.06 -14.33
C THR A 251 9.64 3.64 -14.83
N LYS A 252 10.92 3.31 -14.84
CA LYS A 252 11.38 1.95 -15.13
C LYS A 252 10.92 0.95 -14.06
N ALA A 253 10.73 1.39 -12.80
CA ALA A 253 10.13 0.54 -11.76
C ALA A 253 8.65 0.21 -12.02
N GLN A 254 8.03 0.87 -12.98
CA GLN A 254 6.67 0.60 -13.47
C GLN A 254 6.68 -0.10 -14.83
N ASN A 255 7.78 -0.77 -15.16
CA ASN A 255 7.97 -1.49 -16.41
C ASN A 255 7.80 -0.64 -17.67
N ILE A 256 8.17 0.65 -17.61
CA ILE A 256 8.25 1.53 -18.77
C ILE A 256 9.67 1.48 -19.31
N GLN A 257 9.89 0.80 -20.45
CA GLN A 257 11.23 0.55 -21.03
C GLN A 257 12.06 1.84 -21.21
N ASN A 258 11.45 2.88 -21.75
CA ASN A 258 12.08 4.19 -21.93
C ASN A 258 11.64 5.20 -20.85
N GLY A 259 11.23 4.69 -19.70
CA GLY A 259 10.74 5.48 -18.58
C GLY A 259 11.85 6.22 -17.85
N LYS A 260 11.43 7.12 -16.97
CA LYS A 260 12.33 7.77 -16.01
C LYS A 260 13.00 6.74 -15.11
N ASP A 261 14.11 7.12 -14.48
CA ASP A 261 14.68 6.30 -13.43
C ASP A 261 13.67 6.11 -12.28
N PRO A 262 13.74 5.00 -11.55
CA PRO A 262 12.92 4.77 -10.37
C PRO A 262 13.01 5.91 -9.36
N ASP A 263 11.87 6.32 -8.81
CA ASP A 263 11.72 7.47 -7.92
C ASP A 263 11.20 7.12 -6.52
N GLY A 264 11.20 5.84 -6.19
CA GLY A 264 10.68 5.30 -4.93
C GLY A 264 9.26 4.79 -5.03
N THR A 265 8.53 4.99 -6.15
CA THR A 265 7.17 4.45 -6.35
C THR A 265 7.18 3.03 -6.91
N SER A 266 6.04 2.34 -6.78
CA SER A 266 5.79 1.03 -7.42
C SER A 266 6.68 -0.09 -6.91
N GLY A 267 6.82 -0.22 -5.59
CA GLY A 267 7.69 -1.25 -5.04
C GLY A 267 7.58 -1.50 -3.55
N ILE A 268 8.40 -2.41 -3.09
CA ILE A 268 8.74 -2.61 -1.69
C ILE A 268 10.16 -2.09 -1.50
N LEU A 269 10.29 -1.10 -0.62
CA LEU A 269 11.57 -0.51 -0.25
C LEU A 269 12.07 -1.11 1.06
N VAL A 270 13.38 -1.28 1.18
CA VAL A 270 14.04 -1.77 2.40
C VAL A 270 15.10 -0.78 2.85
N ILE A 271 15.04 -0.40 4.12
CA ILE A 271 15.98 0.52 4.76
C ILE A 271 16.34 0.03 6.16
N THR A 272 17.46 0.48 6.68
CA THR A 272 17.74 0.30 8.11
C THR A 272 16.78 1.13 8.96
N GLN A 273 16.67 0.83 10.24
CA GLN A 273 15.85 1.63 11.17
C GLN A 273 16.31 3.09 11.31
N ASP A 274 17.47 3.44 10.76
CA ASP A 274 17.98 4.81 10.67
C ASP A 274 17.77 5.47 9.31
N GLY A 275 17.09 4.80 8.37
CA GLY A 275 16.79 5.30 7.02
C GLY A 275 17.96 5.17 6.04
N LYS A 276 19.01 4.44 6.42
CA LYS A 276 20.16 4.18 5.54
C LYS A 276 19.86 2.99 4.62
N GLU A 277 20.75 2.79 3.65
CA GLU A 277 20.75 1.60 2.80
C GLU A 277 20.90 0.33 3.65
N ALA A 278 19.95 -0.59 3.50
CA ALA A 278 19.92 -1.85 4.25
C ALA A 278 20.86 -2.90 3.66
N ILE A 279 21.10 -2.84 2.34
CA ILE A 279 21.90 -3.83 1.61
C ILE A 279 23.23 -3.18 1.25
N LYS A 280 24.28 -3.47 2.03
CA LYS A 280 25.61 -2.92 1.81
C LYS A 280 26.21 -3.39 0.47
N GLY A 281 26.55 -2.45 -0.40
CA GLY A 281 27.45 -2.67 -1.54
C GLY A 281 26.84 -3.24 -2.81
N SER A 282 25.55 -3.49 -2.86
CA SER A 282 24.83 -3.80 -4.10
C SER A 282 23.38 -3.41 -4.00
N SER A 283 23.00 -2.38 -4.71
CA SER A 283 21.58 -2.18 -5.04
C SER A 283 21.09 -3.43 -5.77
N ILE A 284 19.95 -3.98 -5.33
CA ILE A 284 19.33 -5.11 -6.01
C ILE A 284 19.11 -4.79 -7.48
N LEU A 285 18.74 -3.55 -7.80
CA LEU A 285 18.52 -3.10 -9.17
C LEU A 285 19.78 -2.48 -9.83
N GLY A 286 20.94 -2.53 -9.17
CA GLY A 286 22.23 -2.25 -9.81
C GLY A 286 22.62 -0.79 -10.02
N SER A 287 22.06 0.13 -9.26
CA SER A 287 22.39 1.54 -9.34
C SER A 287 22.98 2.07 -8.03
N ASN A 288 23.89 3.04 -8.13
CA ASN A 288 24.40 3.78 -6.97
C ASN A 288 23.53 5.01 -6.63
N LYS A 289 22.36 5.17 -7.28
CA LYS A 289 21.42 6.24 -6.95
C LYS A 289 20.65 5.88 -5.68
N ASP A 290 20.55 6.82 -4.76
CA ASP A 290 20.00 6.62 -3.42
C ASP A 290 18.60 6.00 -3.42
N THR A 291 17.69 6.46 -4.27
CA THR A 291 16.33 5.90 -4.38
C THR A 291 16.31 4.47 -4.90
N ILE A 292 17.15 4.14 -5.89
CA ILE A 292 17.19 2.82 -6.52
C ILE A 292 17.78 1.77 -5.57
N ASN A 293 18.73 2.17 -4.74
CA ASN A 293 19.37 1.30 -3.75
C ASN A 293 18.42 0.75 -2.69
N LYS A 294 17.25 1.37 -2.53
CA LYS A 294 16.27 0.97 -1.52
C LYS A 294 15.25 -0.04 -2.02
N TYR A 295 15.16 -0.30 -3.33
CA TYR A 295 14.20 -1.28 -3.85
C TYR A 295 14.59 -2.70 -3.48
N TYR A 296 13.67 -3.40 -2.83
CA TYR A 296 13.68 -4.83 -2.61
C TYR A 296 12.90 -5.56 -3.71
N ALA A 297 11.75 -4.98 -4.09
CA ALA A 297 10.88 -5.44 -5.17
C ALA A 297 10.32 -4.22 -5.93
N TYR A 298 9.85 -4.42 -7.17
CA TYR A 298 9.29 -3.38 -8.01
C TYR A 298 8.19 -3.91 -8.93
N GLY A 299 7.62 -3.05 -9.77
CA GLY A 299 6.52 -3.43 -10.64
C GLY A 299 5.22 -3.68 -9.90
N ILE A 300 5.04 -3.04 -8.76
CA ILE A 300 3.91 -3.21 -7.84
C ILE A 300 2.94 -2.06 -8.01
N TRP A 301 1.66 -2.37 -8.27
CA TRP A 301 0.63 -1.34 -8.34
C TRP A 301 0.25 -0.81 -6.96
N ASN A 302 -0.17 -1.68 -6.04
CA ASN A 302 -0.68 -1.23 -4.76
C ASN A 302 -0.73 -2.37 -3.72
N SER A 303 0.41 -2.66 -3.10
CA SER A 303 0.50 -3.66 -2.04
C SER A 303 -0.05 -3.09 -0.72
N PHE A 304 -1.06 -3.77 -0.15
CA PHE A 304 -1.71 -3.40 1.10
C PHE A 304 -1.42 -4.33 2.27
N GLY A 305 -0.78 -5.45 2.05
CA GLY A 305 -0.37 -6.39 3.09
C GLY A 305 1.02 -6.93 2.83
N ILE A 306 1.87 -6.95 3.85
CA ILE A 306 3.15 -7.65 3.84
C ILE A 306 3.36 -8.37 5.15
N ASP A 307 3.90 -9.58 5.09
CA ASP A 307 4.34 -10.32 6.27
C ASP A 307 5.41 -11.36 5.91
N PHE A 308 6.23 -11.73 6.90
CA PHE A 308 7.16 -12.84 6.78
C PHE A 308 6.51 -14.13 7.24
N ASP A 309 6.63 -15.18 6.43
CA ASP A 309 6.30 -16.51 6.86
C ASP A 309 7.32 -16.97 7.94
N PRO A 310 6.88 -17.25 9.16
CA PRO A 310 7.78 -17.58 10.26
C PRO A 310 8.50 -18.92 10.10
N VAL A 311 8.05 -19.78 9.17
CA VAL A 311 8.65 -21.08 8.91
C VAL A 311 9.69 -21.04 7.80
N THR A 312 9.37 -20.35 6.71
CA THR A 312 10.25 -20.27 5.52
C THR A 312 11.10 -19.01 5.49
N GLU A 313 10.82 -18.05 6.40
CA GLU A 313 11.48 -16.73 6.47
C GLU A 313 11.31 -15.89 5.20
N LYS A 314 10.36 -16.25 4.34
CA LYS A 314 10.11 -15.56 3.07
C LYS A 314 9.08 -14.44 3.26
N LEU A 315 9.28 -13.35 2.54
CA LEU A 315 8.36 -12.23 2.49
C LEU A 315 7.22 -12.52 1.52
N TRP A 316 6.02 -12.20 1.94
CA TRP A 316 4.81 -12.28 1.12
C TRP A 316 4.10 -10.96 1.10
N ASP A 317 3.38 -10.68 0.01
CA ASP A 317 2.49 -9.53 -0.05
C ASP A 317 1.10 -9.89 -0.58
N THR A 318 0.17 -8.94 -0.39
CA THR A 318 -1.10 -8.89 -1.09
C THR A 318 -1.14 -7.62 -1.91
N GLU A 319 -1.28 -7.74 -3.21
CA GLU A 319 -1.32 -6.64 -4.15
C GLU A 319 -2.71 -6.49 -4.76
N ASN A 320 -3.25 -5.26 -4.75
CA ASN A 320 -4.46 -4.97 -5.48
C ASN A 320 -4.13 -4.67 -6.93
N GLY A 321 -4.89 -5.23 -7.86
CA GLY A 321 -4.91 -4.83 -9.25
C GLY A 321 -5.57 -3.45 -9.44
N VAL A 322 -5.51 -2.91 -10.67
CA VAL A 322 -6.15 -1.61 -10.94
C VAL A 322 -7.67 -1.75 -11.10
N VAL A 323 -8.11 -2.79 -11.78
CA VAL A 323 -9.52 -3.13 -12.04
C VAL A 323 -9.75 -4.65 -12.10
N PHE A 324 -8.69 -5.45 -12.04
CA PHE A 324 -8.68 -6.91 -12.03
C PHE A 324 -7.28 -7.37 -11.62
N GLY A 325 -7.14 -8.65 -11.33
CA GLY A 325 -5.83 -9.26 -11.16
C GLY A 325 -5.20 -9.01 -9.79
N ASP A 326 -6.01 -8.98 -8.72
CA ASP A 326 -5.49 -8.98 -7.36
C ASP A 326 -4.61 -10.21 -7.11
N GLU A 327 -3.57 -10.06 -6.29
CA GLU A 327 -2.50 -11.05 -6.16
C GLU A 327 -2.14 -11.36 -4.72
N ILE A 328 -1.61 -12.58 -4.54
CA ILE A 328 -0.76 -12.94 -3.40
C ILE A 328 0.59 -13.37 -3.99
N ASN A 329 1.65 -12.70 -3.61
CA ASN A 329 2.98 -12.89 -4.15
C ASN A 329 3.97 -13.37 -3.10
N LEU A 330 4.88 -14.26 -3.53
CA LEU A 330 6.11 -14.58 -2.82
C LEU A 330 7.21 -13.62 -3.27
N ILE A 331 7.67 -12.77 -2.36
CA ILE A 331 8.58 -11.68 -2.68
C ILE A 331 10.02 -12.08 -2.39
N GLU A 332 10.83 -12.14 -3.43
CA GLU A 332 12.28 -12.30 -3.32
C GLU A 332 13.02 -11.02 -3.74
N PRO A 333 14.30 -10.83 -3.35
CA PRO A 333 15.08 -9.68 -3.79
C PRO A 333 15.14 -9.55 -5.32
N GLY A 334 14.72 -8.41 -5.85
CA GLY A 334 14.61 -8.16 -7.28
C GLY A 334 13.29 -8.59 -7.91
N PHE A 335 12.31 -9.05 -7.12
CA PHE A 335 10.98 -9.41 -7.61
C PHE A 335 10.36 -8.26 -8.41
N ASN A 336 9.76 -8.61 -9.55
CA ASN A 336 8.97 -7.73 -10.41
C ASN A 336 7.56 -8.31 -10.55
N SER A 337 6.54 -7.62 -10.03
CA SER A 337 5.15 -8.06 -10.14
C SER A 337 4.57 -7.89 -11.55
N GLY A 338 5.14 -7.00 -12.36
CA GLY A 338 4.72 -6.83 -13.76
C GLY A 338 3.96 -5.54 -14.06
N TRP A 339 3.45 -4.83 -13.06
CA TRP A 339 2.74 -3.57 -13.31
C TRP A 339 3.69 -2.53 -13.96
N ASN A 340 3.28 -1.72 -14.97
CA ASN A 340 1.94 -1.55 -15.50
C ASN A 340 1.68 -2.34 -16.79
N LYS A 341 2.31 -3.48 -17.01
CA LYS A 341 2.13 -4.32 -18.21
C LYS A 341 1.28 -5.56 -17.94
N ILE A 342 1.35 -6.06 -16.73
CA ILE A 342 0.68 -7.27 -16.28
C ILE A 342 -0.03 -6.92 -14.96
N ASP A 343 -1.26 -7.40 -14.81
CA ASP A 343 -2.00 -7.46 -13.54
C ASP A 343 -2.44 -8.93 -13.34
N GLY A 344 -2.06 -9.56 -12.23
CA GLY A 344 -2.21 -10.98 -12.04
C GLY A 344 -1.41 -11.77 -13.07
N ILE A 345 -2.11 -12.55 -13.87
CA ILE A 345 -1.52 -13.31 -14.97
C ILE A 345 -1.94 -12.76 -16.34
N TRP A 346 -2.53 -11.56 -16.42
CA TRP A 346 -3.12 -10.99 -17.62
C TRP A 346 -2.39 -9.75 -18.10
N LEU A 347 -2.27 -9.60 -19.42
CA LEU A 347 -1.74 -8.39 -20.04
C LEU A 347 -2.70 -7.21 -19.87
N ARG A 348 -2.16 -6.06 -19.47
CA ARG A 348 -2.88 -4.78 -19.49
C ARG A 348 -2.92 -4.17 -20.89
N GLY A 349 -3.94 -3.32 -21.11
CA GLY A 349 -4.02 -2.48 -22.30
C GLY A 349 -4.70 -3.11 -23.52
N TYR A 350 -5.17 -4.33 -23.41
CA TYR A 350 -6.12 -4.87 -24.39
C TYR A 350 -7.51 -4.43 -23.98
N ALA A 351 -8.14 -3.60 -24.82
CA ALA A 351 -9.49 -3.11 -24.59
C ALA A 351 -10.40 -4.29 -24.24
N ILE A 352 -11.21 -4.10 -23.22
CA ILE A 352 -12.30 -4.99 -22.85
C ILE A 352 -13.34 -4.90 -23.96
N ASN A 353 -13.10 -5.56 -25.08
CA ASN A 353 -14.14 -5.94 -25.99
C ASN A 353 -14.67 -7.27 -25.48
N GLU A 354 -15.97 -7.36 -25.27
CA GLU A 354 -16.68 -8.55 -24.75
C GLU A 354 -16.40 -9.86 -25.51
N THR A 355 -15.64 -9.80 -26.62
CA THR A 355 -15.28 -10.92 -27.48
C THR A 355 -13.79 -11.31 -27.45
N GLU A 356 -12.89 -10.47 -26.91
CA GLU A 356 -11.49 -10.82 -26.71
C GLU A 356 -11.22 -10.90 -25.21
N SER A 357 -11.42 -12.10 -24.69
CA SER A 357 -11.06 -12.47 -23.32
C SER A 357 -9.66 -11.98 -22.96
N HIS A 358 -9.49 -11.52 -21.75
CA HIS A 358 -8.23 -11.09 -21.14
C HIS A 358 -7.07 -11.99 -21.59
N ARG A 359 -6.10 -11.38 -22.21
CA ARG A 359 -4.98 -12.13 -22.78
C ARG A 359 -3.97 -12.43 -21.70
N LEU A 360 -3.62 -13.69 -21.54
CA LEU A 360 -2.57 -14.12 -20.62
C LEU A 360 -1.24 -13.45 -20.97
N ALA A 361 -0.47 -13.12 -19.93
CA ALA A 361 0.90 -12.68 -20.10
C ALA A 361 1.72 -13.76 -20.81
N PRO A 362 2.65 -13.39 -21.72
CA PRO A 362 3.49 -14.36 -22.39
C PRO A 362 4.50 -15.00 -21.42
N ASN A 363 4.90 -16.24 -21.67
CA ASN A 363 5.93 -16.91 -20.87
C ASN A 363 7.29 -16.20 -20.94
N ASN A 364 7.58 -15.50 -22.04
CA ASN A 364 8.77 -14.66 -22.18
C ASN A 364 8.36 -13.19 -22.09
N THR A 365 8.84 -12.50 -21.07
CA THR A 365 8.55 -11.10 -20.76
C THR A 365 9.74 -10.16 -21.05
N ASP A 366 10.86 -10.65 -21.62
CA ASP A 366 12.13 -9.90 -21.79
C ASP A 366 11.95 -8.56 -22.53
N ASN A 367 11.08 -8.51 -23.55
CA ASN A 367 10.79 -7.29 -24.29
C ASN A 367 9.60 -6.49 -23.73
N LEU A 368 8.93 -7.01 -22.72
CA LEU A 368 7.74 -6.41 -22.12
C LEU A 368 8.09 -5.68 -20.84
N LEU A 369 8.88 -6.31 -19.99
CA LEU A 369 9.22 -5.83 -18.65
C LEU A 369 10.65 -5.30 -18.61
N VAL A 370 10.91 -4.39 -17.66
CA VAL A 370 12.25 -3.88 -17.35
C VAL A 370 12.90 -4.84 -16.36
N ASP A 371 14.09 -5.34 -16.68
CA ASP A 371 14.81 -6.32 -15.85
C ASP A 371 16.06 -5.76 -15.12
N PHE A 372 16.39 -4.48 -15.34
CA PHE A 372 17.54 -3.82 -14.73
C PHE A 372 18.86 -4.61 -14.94
N ASP A 373 19.15 -4.97 -16.19
CA ASP A 373 20.33 -5.75 -16.60
C ASP A 373 20.37 -7.15 -15.94
N GLY A 374 19.22 -7.83 -15.90
CA GLY A 374 19.07 -9.17 -15.39
C GLY A 374 18.94 -9.29 -13.86
N LYS A 375 18.82 -8.17 -13.15
CA LYS A 375 18.67 -8.15 -11.69
C LYS A 375 17.23 -8.20 -11.25
N GLY A 376 16.31 -7.68 -12.05
CA GLY A 376 14.89 -7.82 -11.86
C GLY A 376 14.39 -9.17 -12.38
N LYS A 377 13.49 -9.80 -11.62
CA LYS A 377 12.95 -11.12 -11.94
C LYS A 377 11.44 -11.08 -11.86
N TYR A 378 10.78 -11.15 -13.02
CA TYR A 378 9.34 -11.34 -13.04
C TYR A 378 9.01 -12.75 -12.54
N SER A 379 8.03 -12.82 -11.66
CA SER A 379 7.42 -14.08 -11.22
C SER A 379 5.91 -13.94 -11.29
N LEU A 380 5.24 -15.03 -11.68
CA LEU A 380 3.79 -15.13 -11.57
C LEU A 380 3.39 -15.08 -10.10
N PRO A 381 2.20 -14.55 -9.77
CA PRO A 381 1.67 -14.62 -8.43
C PRO A 381 1.43 -16.07 -7.99
N GLU A 382 1.60 -16.35 -6.70
CA GLU A 382 1.26 -17.66 -6.12
C GLU A 382 -0.26 -17.88 -6.13
N PHE A 383 -1.04 -16.79 -6.05
CA PHE A 383 -2.47 -16.81 -6.21
C PHE A 383 -2.96 -15.49 -6.81
N THR A 384 -3.98 -15.56 -7.68
CA THR A 384 -4.61 -14.35 -8.25
C THR A 384 -6.11 -14.52 -8.38
N TRP A 385 -6.83 -13.40 -8.23
CA TRP A 385 -8.25 -13.28 -8.54
C TRP A 385 -8.41 -12.51 -9.85
N PHE A 386 -9.35 -12.94 -10.68
CA PHE A 386 -9.71 -12.16 -11.86
C PHE A 386 -10.53 -10.92 -11.45
N ASP A 387 -11.60 -11.15 -10.69
CA ASP A 387 -12.43 -10.06 -10.17
C ASP A 387 -11.71 -9.39 -8.99
N ASP A 388 -11.79 -8.08 -8.92
CA ASP A 388 -11.23 -7.27 -7.84
C ASP A 388 -11.90 -7.63 -6.50
N VAL A 389 -11.13 -8.12 -5.55
CA VAL A 389 -11.56 -8.48 -4.18
C VAL A 389 -10.94 -7.57 -3.12
N GLY A 390 -9.93 -6.78 -3.47
CA GLY A 390 -9.27 -5.82 -2.61
C GLY A 390 -8.56 -6.45 -1.40
N PRO A 391 -7.59 -7.37 -1.56
CA PRO A 391 -6.89 -7.95 -0.41
C PRO A 391 -6.09 -6.87 0.31
N THR A 392 -6.34 -6.70 1.63
CA THR A 392 -5.79 -5.57 2.39
C THR A 392 -4.78 -5.96 3.46
N ALA A 393 -4.64 -7.24 3.73
CA ALA A 393 -3.68 -7.73 4.72
C ALA A 393 -3.33 -9.20 4.50
N ILE A 394 -2.11 -9.55 4.83
CA ILE A 394 -1.65 -10.92 5.02
C ILE A 394 -1.02 -11.02 6.40
N LYS A 395 -1.23 -12.12 7.11
CA LYS A 395 -0.59 -12.39 8.38
C LYS A 395 -0.41 -13.89 8.57
N PHE A 396 0.82 -14.29 8.82
CA PHE A 396 1.14 -15.65 9.21
C PHE A 396 0.95 -15.83 10.72
N LEU A 397 0.38 -16.96 11.10
CA LEU A 397 0.29 -17.37 12.49
C LEU A 397 1.47 -18.28 12.81
N SER A 398 2.21 -17.95 13.87
CA SER A 398 3.20 -18.88 14.39
C SER A 398 2.51 -19.98 15.20
N SER A 399 3.08 -21.16 15.22
CA SER A 399 2.54 -22.32 15.92
C SER A 399 3.05 -22.45 17.36
N ASP A 400 3.53 -21.38 17.96
CA ASP A 400 4.08 -21.41 19.32
C ASP A 400 2.99 -21.48 20.38
#